data_f042d988213995cfac22b0d1b689c052
#
_entry.id   f042d988213995cfac22b0d1b689c052
#
_cell.length_a   1.000
_cell.length_b   1.000
_cell.length_c   1.000
_cell.angle_alpha   90.00
_cell.angle_beta   90.00
_cell.angle_gamma   90.00
#
_symmetry.space_group_name_H-M   'P 1'
#
loop_
_entity.id
_entity.type
_entity.pdbx_description
1 polymer ?
#
loop_
_entity_poly.entity_id
_entity_poly.type
_entity_poly.pdbx_seq_one_letter_code
_entity_poly.pdbx_strand_id
1 'polypeptide(L)'
;MSMAQSETVAFYFDPICPWAWRAADWIREVRQVRPVEVEWRFFSLEEVNKGDKTVDWEGGRSAPALRVLALVRRQHGNDAVDRLYAALGQARFVRNEELSNPAVIEQALASAGLDPGLRAAALADASTRDEVLREHYAVVEHMEAFGVPTLVLDGGRGPGIFGPVINPVPRGEEAGQLWDRLVWLMRQPGFYEIKRTRPQPRH
;
A
#
# COMPACT_ATOMS: atom_id res chain seq x y z
N MET A 1 8.44 -33.18 -6.95
CA MET A 1 7.80 -31.86 -7.19
C MET A 1 8.17 -30.98 -6.00
N SER A 2 9.10 -30.05 -6.17
CA SER A 2 9.41 -29.07 -5.13
C SER A 2 8.15 -28.21 -4.93
N MET A 3 7.62 -28.19 -3.70
CA MET A 3 6.58 -27.24 -3.34
C MET A 3 7.19 -25.86 -3.55
N ALA A 4 6.64 -25.05 -4.45
CA ALA A 4 7.08 -23.67 -4.63
C ALA A 4 6.95 -22.99 -3.26
N GLN A 5 8.06 -22.51 -2.71
CA GLN A 5 8.04 -21.75 -1.46
C GLN A 5 7.15 -20.52 -1.66
N SER A 6 6.25 -20.28 -0.72
CA SER A 6 5.43 -19.08 -0.72
C SER A 6 6.35 -17.86 -0.59
N GLU A 7 6.22 -16.92 -1.51
CA GLU A 7 6.96 -15.65 -1.45
C GLU A 7 6.19 -14.69 -0.54
N THR A 8 6.84 -14.12 0.47
CA THR A 8 6.25 -13.10 1.32
C THR A 8 6.78 -11.73 0.90
N VAL A 9 5.88 -10.81 0.57
CA VAL A 9 6.24 -9.46 0.13
C VAL A 9 5.62 -8.41 1.03
N ALA A 10 6.44 -7.47 1.52
CA ALA A 10 5.97 -6.24 2.14
C ALA A 10 5.60 -5.25 1.03
N PHE A 11 4.32 -4.86 1.00
CA PHE A 11 3.76 -3.93 0.03
C PHE A 11 3.49 -2.60 0.72
N TYR A 12 4.33 -1.61 0.45
CA TYR A 12 4.18 -0.27 0.99
C TYR A 12 3.24 0.56 0.13
N PHE A 13 2.27 1.21 0.78
CA PHE A 13 1.25 2.00 0.10
C PHE A 13 0.85 3.26 0.87
N ASP A 14 0.29 4.20 0.13
CA ASP A 14 -0.50 5.31 0.65
C ASP A 14 -1.86 5.28 -0.05
N PRO A 15 -2.99 5.37 0.66
CA PRO A 15 -4.33 5.27 0.05
C PRO A 15 -4.67 6.37 -0.96
N ILE A 16 -3.92 7.48 -1.01
CA ILE A 16 -4.10 8.51 -2.05
C ILE A 16 -3.24 8.29 -3.30
N CYS A 17 -2.38 7.26 -3.32
CA CYS A 17 -1.54 6.99 -4.48
C CYS A 17 -2.26 6.16 -5.55
N PRO A 18 -2.56 6.70 -6.74
CA PRO A 18 -3.27 5.95 -7.78
C PRO A 18 -2.41 4.79 -8.34
N TRP A 19 -1.08 4.94 -8.31
CA TRP A 19 -0.18 3.88 -8.79
C TRP A 19 -0.06 2.73 -7.80
N ALA A 20 -0.02 3.03 -6.49
CA ALA A 20 -0.05 2.01 -5.45
C ALA A 20 -1.38 1.25 -5.47
N TRP A 21 -2.51 1.93 -5.71
CA TRP A 21 -3.80 1.28 -5.82
C TRP A 21 -3.85 0.30 -7.02
N ARG A 22 -3.33 0.69 -8.19
CA ARG A 22 -3.25 -0.20 -9.37
C ARG A 22 -2.32 -1.40 -9.13
N ALA A 23 -1.18 -1.16 -8.49
CA ALA A 23 -0.26 -2.24 -8.12
C ALA A 23 -0.87 -3.17 -7.07
N ALA A 24 -1.68 -2.64 -6.13
CA ALA A 24 -2.43 -3.44 -5.17
C ALA A 24 -3.49 -4.31 -5.86
N ASP A 25 -4.16 -3.79 -6.88
CA ASP A 25 -5.11 -4.56 -7.69
C ASP A 25 -4.40 -5.68 -8.45
N TRP A 26 -3.22 -5.41 -9.00
CA TRP A 26 -2.39 -6.43 -9.63
C TRP A 26 -1.89 -7.51 -8.66
N ILE A 27 -1.40 -7.15 -7.47
CA ILE A 27 -0.88 -8.16 -6.53
C ILE A 27 -2.01 -9.07 -6.01
N ARG A 28 -3.25 -8.57 -5.93
CA ARG A 28 -4.43 -9.40 -5.63
C ARG A 28 -4.69 -10.43 -6.71
N GLU A 29 -4.49 -10.09 -8.00
CA GLU A 29 -4.56 -11.06 -9.10
C GLU A 29 -3.42 -12.08 -9.03
N VAL A 30 -2.21 -11.65 -8.70
CA VAL A 30 -1.06 -12.54 -8.51
C VAL A 30 -1.36 -13.61 -7.45
N ARG A 31 -1.94 -13.23 -6.31
CA ARG A 31 -2.30 -14.16 -5.23
C ARG A 31 -3.28 -15.27 -5.65
N GLN A 32 -4.02 -15.09 -6.73
CA GLN A 32 -4.94 -16.11 -7.26
C GLN A 32 -4.22 -17.19 -8.07
N VAL A 33 -3.02 -16.90 -8.59
CA VAL A 33 -2.28 -17.77 -9.52
C VAL A 33 -0.86 -18.09 -9.06
N ARG A 34 -0.40 -17.49 -7.97
CA ARG A 34 0.92 -17.74 -7.35
C ARG A 34 0.79 -17.80 -5.83
N PRO A 35 1.60 -18.62 -5.15
CA PRO A 35 1.65 -18.69 -3.69
C PRO A 35 2.39 -17.46 -3.13
N VAL A 36 1.71 -16.32 -3.05
CA VAL A 36 2.25 -15.05 -2.55
C VAL A 36 1.47 -14.59 -1.34
N GLU A 37 2.20 -14.30 -0.26
CA GLU A 37 1.68 -13.64 0.93
C GLU A 37 2.05 -12.16 0.89
N VAL A 38 1.06 -11.29 1.09
CA VAL A 38 1.24 -9.84 1.05
C VAL A 38 1.11 -9.28 2.46
N GLU A 39 2.15 -8.62 2.94
CA GLU A 39 2.12 -7.82 4.17
C GLU A 39 1.89 -6.35 3.78
N TRP A 40 0.70 -5.83 4.06
CA TRP A 40 0.37 -4.43 3.80
C TRP A 40 1.10 -3.53 4.80
N ARG A 41 1.95 -2.63 4.28
CA ARG A 41 2.81 -1.73 5.05
C ARG A 41 2.50 -0.28 4.72
N PHE A 42 2.66 0.60 5.69
CA PHE A 42 2.29 1.99 5.58
C PHE A 42 3.45 2.86 5.11
N PHE A 43 3.13 3.74 4.16
CA PHE A 43 4.00 4.81 3.71
C PHE A 43 3.16 6.09 3.60
N SER A 44 3.65 7.22 4.07
CA SER A 44 2.93 8.48 3.96
C SER A 44 3.54 9.36 2.89
N LEU A 45 2.78 9.62 1.83
CA LEU A 45 3.15 10.60 0.80
C LEU A 45 3.12 12.03 1.32
N GLU A 46 2.28 12.30 2.33
CA GLU A 46 2.27 13.61 2.98
C GLU A 46 3.56 13.83 3.78
N GLU A 47 4.07 12.78 4.46
CA GLU A 47 5.30 12.85 5.22
C GLU A 47 6.54 13.03 4.33
N VAL A 48 6.68 12.24 3.27
CA VAL A 48 7.84 12.34 2.38
C VAL A 48 7.87 13.65 1.59
N ASN A 49 6.72 14.27 1.35
CA ASN A 49 6.60 15.51 0.58
C ASN A 49 6.39 16.77 1.46
N LYS A 50 6.46 16.66 2.77
CA LYS A 50 6.13 17.76 3.68
C LYS A 50 7.10 18.97 3.59
N GLY A 51 8.36 18.75 3.20
CA GLY A 51 9.41 19.75 3.28
C GLY A 51 9.54 20.26 4.73
N ASP A 52 9.49 21.58 4.90
CA ASP A 52 9.54 22.25 6.23
C ASP A 52 8.17 22.30 6.95
N LYS A 53 7.11 21.71 6.39
CA LYS A 53 5.77 21.71 6.97
C LYS A 53 5.58 20.50 7.89
N THR A 54 4.58 20.61 8.76
CA THR A 54 4.08 19.47 9.54
C THR A 54 2.89 18.82 8.82
N VAL A 55 2.79 17.50 8.91
CA VAL A 55 1.64 16.76 8.38
C VAL A 55 0.46 16.91 9.34
N ASP A 56 -0.72 17.19 8.79
CA ASP A 56 -1.97 17.15 9.54
C ASP A 56 -2.47 15.71 9.64
N TRP A 57 -2.18 15.07 10.77
CA TRP A 57 -2.53 13.67 11.04
C TRP A 57 -4.01 13.46 11.39
N GLU A 58 -4.82 14.51 11.47
CA GLU A 58 -6.24 14.45 11.80
C GLU A 58 -7.15 14.87 10.65
N GLY A 59 -6.72 15.83 9.83
CA GLY A 59 -7.49 16.37 8.71
C GLY A 59 -6.77 16.30 7.35
N GLY A 60 -5.58 15.70 7.28
CA GLY A 60 -4.79 15.58 6.07
C GLY A 60 -5.45 14.70 5.00
N ARG A 61 -4.83 14.66 3.82
CA ARG A 61 -5.41 14.00 2.62
C ARG A 61 -5.46 12.47 2.75
N SER A 62 -4.44 11.85 3.38
CA SER A 62 -4.36 10.40 3.61
C SER A 62 -3.97 10.03 5.04
N ALA A 63 -3.36 10.95 5.77
CA ALA A 63 -2.85 10.70 7.10
C ALA A 63 -3.91 10.14 8.07
N PRO A 64 -5.17 10.66 8.12
CA PRO A 64 -6.24 10.05 8.92
C PRO A 64 -6.55 8.61 8.51
N ALA A 65 -6.61 8.33 7.20
CA ALA A 65 -6.90 6.99 6.68
C ALA A 65 -5.76 6.00 7.02
N LEU A 66 -4.49 6.42 6.97
CA LEU A 66 -3.35 5.61 7.39
C LEU A 66 -3.43 5.25 8.88
N ARG A 67 -3.82 6.20 9.74
CA ARG A 67 -4.02 5.94 11.17
C ARG A 67 -5.13 4.90 11.42
N VAL A 68 -6.22 5.01 10.67
CA VAL A 68 -7.33 4.03 10.73
C VAL A 68 -6.86 2.64 10.29
N LEU A 69 -6.10 2.55 9.19
CA LEU A 69 -5.52 1.29 8.71
C LEU A 69 -4.58 0.66 9.75
N ALA A 70 -3.79 1.47 10.48
CA ALA A 70 -2.92 0.98 11.55
C ALA A 70 -3.75 0.37 12.71
N LEU A 71 -4.82 1.03 13.15
CA LEU A 71 -5.71 0.49 14.17
C LEU A 71 -6.41 -0.79 13.70
N VAL A 72 -6.91 -0.80 12.46
CA VAL A 72 -7.56 -1.97 11.84
C VAL A 72 -6.60 -3.15 11.81
N ARG A 73 -5.34 -2.95 11.42
CA ARG A 73 -4.34 -4.02 11.45
C ARG A 73 -4.15 -4.62 12.84
N ARG A 74 -4.06 -3.79 13.88
CA ARG A 74 -3.91 -4.25 15.27
C ARG A 74 -5.09 -5.08 15.76
N GLN A 75 -6.30 -4.68 15.39
CA GLN A 75 -7.52 -5.29 15.93
C GLN A 75 -8.05 -6.42 15.06
N HIS A 76 -7.85 -6.36 13.75
CA HIS A 76 -8.50 -7.24 12.77
C HIS A 76 -7.52 -7.93 11.80
N GLY A 77 -6.22 -7.63 11.90
CA GLY A 77 -5.18 -8.28 11.11
C GLY A 77 -5.02 -7.73 9.68
N ASN A 78 -4.08 -8.33 8.96
CA ASN A 78 -3.64 -7.88 7.65
C ASN A 78 -4.71 -8.01 6.55
N ASP A 79 -5.58 -9.02 6.61
CA ASP A 79 -6.68 -9.19 5.63
C ASP A 79 -7.75 -8.09 5.76
N ALA A 80 -7.96 -7.55 6.97
CA ALA A 80 -8.85 -6.43 7.17
C ALA A 80 -8.24 -5.13 6.59
N VAL A 81 -6.92 -4.96 6.66
CA VAL A 81 -6.22 -3.87 5.98
C VAL A 81 -6.44 -3.95 4.47
N ASP A 82 -6.31 -5.13 3.87
CA ASP A 82 -6.55 -5.33 2.44
C ASP A 82 -7.97 -4.90 2.02
N ARG A 83 -8.99 -5.38 2.76
CA ARG A 83 -10.39 -5.01 2.48
C ARG A 83 -10.64 -3.51 2.62
N LEU A 84 -10.13 -2.90 3.69
CA LEU A 84 -10.30 -1.46 3.91
C LEU A 84 -9.54 -0.65 2.85
N TYR A 85 -8.31 -1.04 2.50
CA TYR A 85 -7.56 -0.39 1.44
C TYR A 85 -8.28 -0.47 0.08
N ALA A 86 -8.89 -1.61 -0.25
CA ALA A 86 -9.70 -1.75 -1.44
C ALA A 86 -10.92 -0.79 -1.42
N ALA A 87 -11.62 -0.68 -0.29
CA ALA A 87 -12.78 0.20 -0.13
C ALA A 87 -12.40 1.69 -0.22
N LEU A 88 -11.28 2.10 0.41
CA LEU A 88 -10.73 3.45 0.30
C LEU A 88 -10.33 3.79 -1.15
N GLY A 89 -9.71 2.84 -1.85
CA GLY A 89 -9.35 3.02 -3.26
C GLY A 89 -10.58 3.16 -4.17
N GLN A 90 -11.65 2.39 -3.93
CA GLN A 90 -12.92 2.55 -4.62
C GLN A 90 -13.52 3.94 -4.39
N ALA A 91 -13.51 4.43 -3.16
CA ALA A 91 -13.96 5.78 -2.83
C ALA A 91 -13.14 6.83 -3.60
N ARG A 92 -11.81 6.76 -3.48
CA ARG A 92 -10.91 7.80 -4.00
C ARG A 92 -10.81 7.79 -5.53
N PHE A 93 -10.66 6.62 -6.17
CA PHE A 93 -10.28 6.53 -7.59
C PHE A 93 -11.43 6.15 -8.52
N VAL A 94 -12.53 5.62 -7.99
CA VAL A 94 -13.70 5.29 -8.80
C VAL A 94 -14.83 6.30 -8.58
N ARG A 95 -15.13 6.63 -7.31
CA ARG A 95 -16.17 7.61 -6.98
C ARG A 95 -15.66 9.06 -6.86
N ASN A 96 -14.34 9.25 -6.96
CA ASN A 96 -13.67 10.57 -6.86
C ASN A 96 -13.99 11.32 -5.55
N GLU A 97 -14.03 10.59 -4.44
CA GLU A 97 -14.27 11.10 -3.10
C GLU A 97 -12.95 11.45 -2.40
N GLU A 98 -12.96 12.46 -1.54
CA GLU A 98 -11.75 12.86 -0.80
C GLU A 98 -11.65 12.13 0.54
N LEU A 99 -10.49 11.49 0.80
CA LEU A 99 -10.25 10.77 2.06
C LEU A 99 -10.05 11.69 3.27
N SER A 100 -9.88 12.98 3.06
CA SER A 100 -9.94 13.99 4.13
C SER A 100 -11.35 14.18 4.69
N ASN A 101 -12.39 13.76 3.95
CA ASN A 101 -13.77 13.78 4.45
C ASN A 101 -14.00 12.58 5.40
N PRO A 102 -14.31 12.84 6.68
CA PRO A 102 -14.56 11.79 7.68
C PRO A 102 -15.57 10.73 7.23
N ALA A 103 -16.68 11.16 6.62
CA ALA A 103 -17.75 10.26 6.19
C ALA A 103 -17.29 9.26 5.13
N VAL A 104 -16.33 9.60 4.28
CA VAL A 104 -15.78 8.70 3.25
C VAL A 104 -15.01 7.55 3.90
N ILE A 105 -14.19 7.83 4.93
CA ILE A 105 -13.46 6.80 5.67
C ILE A 105 -14.44 5.89 6.43
N GLU A 106 -15.47 6.47 7.07
CA GLU A 106 -16.48 5.73 7.82
C GLU A 106 -17.30 4.81 6.88
N GLN A 107 -17.67 5.28 5.70
CA GLN A 107 -18.33 4.46 4.67
C GLN A 107 -17.41 3.34 4.14
N ALA A 108 -16.11 3.63 3.97
CA ALA A 108 -15.14 2.61 3.54
C ALA A 108 -14.98 1.52 4.60
N LEU A 109 -14.95 1.87 5.90
CA LEU A 109 -14.95 0.93 7.02
C LEU A 109 -16.20 0.03 6.97
N ALA A 110 -17.39 0.63 6.87
CA ALA A 110 -18.64 -0.13 6.76
C ALA A 110 -18.62 -1.08 5.53
N SER A 111 -18.14 -0.61 4.37
CA SER A 111 -18.04 -1.41 3.15
C SER A 111 -17.04 -2.57 3.29
N ALA A 112 -16.03 -2.43 4.15
CA ALA A 112 -15.06 -3.47 4.48
C ALA A 112 -15.55 -4.44 5.57
N GLY A 113 -16.77 -4.25 6.10
CA GLY A 113 -17.35 -5.04 7.19
C GLY A 113 -16.75 -4.70 8.56
N LEU A 114 -16.32 -3.45 8.75
CA LEU A 114 -15.69 -2.94 9.96
C LEU A 114 -16.57 -1.85 10.61
N ASP A 115 -16.37 -1.62 11.91
CA ASP A 115 -17.07 -0.57 12.65
C ASP A 115 -16.60 0.83 12.18
N PRO A 116 -17.50 1.71 11.70
CA PRO A 116 -17.17 3.11 11.38
C PRO A 116 -16.55 3.88 12.55
N GLY A 117 -16.86 3.52 13.80
CA GLY A 117 -16.29 4.11 15.01
C GLY A 117 -14.78 3.96 15.15
N LEU A 118 -14.16 3.01 14.41
CA LEU A 118 -12.71 2.83 14.37
C LEU A 118 -11.98 4.09 13.88
N ARG A 119 -12.64 4.94 13.07
CA ARG A 119 -12.04 6.22 12.67
C ARG A 119 -11.79 7.12 13.90
N ALA A 120 -12.81 7.36 14.70
CA ALA A 120 -12.67 8.19 15.90
C ALA A 120 -11.67 7.59 16.89
N ALA A 121 -11.73 6.27 17.10
CA ALA A 121 -10.81 5.55 17.96
C ALA A 121 -9.35 5.67 17.49
N ALA A 122 -9.09 5.53 16.19
CA ALA A 122 -7.75 5.68 15.62
C ALA A 122 -7.18 7.09 15.81
N LEU A 123 -8.02 8.12 15.64
CA LEU A 123 -7.57 9.50 15.80
C LEU A 123 -7.40 9.90 17.28
N ALA A 124 -8.06 9.22 18.21
CA ALA A 124 -7.83 9.40 19.63
C ALA A 124 -6.56 8.71 20.16
N ASP A 125 -6.07 7.69 19.46
CA ASP A 125 -4.88 6.91 19.83
C ASP A 125 -3.64 7.42 19.07
N ALA A 126 -2.79 8.23 19.73
CA ALA A 126 -1.57 8.76 19.13
C ALA A 126 -0.61 7.68 18.60
N SER A 127 -0.63 6.48 19.19
CA SER A 127 0.25 5.38 18.79
C SER A 127 -0.04 4.86 17.37
N THR A 128 -1.22 5.14 16.81
CA THR A 128 -1.53 4.81 15.40
C THR A 128 -0.68 5.62 14.43
N ARG A 129 -0.47 6.90 14.71
CA ARG A 129 0.46 7.76 13.96
C ARG A 129 1.89 7.24 14.07
N ASP A 130 2.31 6.93 15.28
CA ASP A 130 3.69 6.49 15.56
C ASP A 130 3.98 5.14 14.85
N GLU A 131 2.98 4.28 14.70
CA GLU A 131 3.07 3.04 13.93
C GLU A 131 3.26 3.31 12.43
N VAL A 132 2.48 4.22 11.85
CA VAL A 132 2.64 4.63 10.43
C VAL A 132 4.02 5.23 10.20
N LEU A 133 4.46 6.13 11.06
CA LEU A 133 5.77 6.79 10.94
C LEU A 133 6.93 5.81 11.07
N ARG A 134 6.84 4.85 11.98
CA ARG A 134 7.86 3.81 12.15
C ARG A 134 8.04 2.99 10.88
N GLU A 135 6.96 2.56 10.21
CA GLU A 135 7.06 1.81 8.96
C GLU A 135 7.55 2.68 7.80
N HIS A 136 7.06 3.90 7.73
CA HIS A 136 7.48 4.87 6.73
C HIS A 136 9.00 5.10 6.79
N TYR A 137 9.53 5.44 7.96
CA TYR A 137 10.95 5.70 8.10
C TYR A 137 11.79 4.43 7.99
N ALA A 138 11.30 3.28 8.43
CA ALA A 138 12.03 2.03 8.28
C ALA A 138 12.31 1.69 6.81
N VAL A 139 11.36 1.88 5.89
CA VAL A 139 11.61 1.63 4.46
C VAL A 139 12.42 2.75 3.80
N VAL A 140 12.29 3.98 4.26
CA VAL A 140 13.15 5.09 3.81
C VAL A 140 14.61 4.81 4.19
N GLU A 141 14.88 4.38 5.42
CA GLU A 141 16.23 4.04 5.88
C GLU A 141 16.79 2.77 5.20
N HIS A 142 15.93 1.76 4.97
CA HIS A 142 16.35 0.48 4.39
C HIS A 142 16.74 0.57 2.92
N MET A 143 16.02 1.37 2.12
CA MET A 143 16.20 1.39 0.67
C MET A 143 16.02 2.78 0.01
N GLU A 144 16.15 3.85 0.79
CA GLU A 144 15.95 5.22 0.29
C GLU A 144 14.61 5.42 -0.42
N ALA A 145 13.54 4.76 0.10
CA ALA A 145 12.22 4.83 -0.50
C ALA A 145 11.69 6.26 -0.54
N PHE A 146 11.33 6.73 -1.73
CA PHE A 146 10.86 8.10 -1.98
C PHE A 146 9.38 8.18 -2.35
N GLY A 147 8.70 7.03 -2.43
CA GLY A 147 7.30 6.96 -2.84
C GLY A 147 6.76 5.54 -2.88
N VAL A 148 5.53 5.41 -3.38
CA VAL A 148 4.80 4.13 -3.48
C VAL A 148 4.12 3.97 -4.85
N PRO A 149 3.87 2.70 -5.33
CA PRO A 149 4.10 1.45 -4.60
C PRO A 149 5.59 1.18 -4.38
N THR A 150 5.93 0.55 -3.27
CA THR A 150 7.26 0.00 -3.00
C THR A 150 7.08 -1.42 -2.51
N LEU A 151 7.82 -2.35 -3.11
CA LEU A 151 7.80 -3.77 -2.77
C LEU A 151 9.12 -4.18 -2.17
N VAL A 152 9.09 -4.93 -1.07
CA VAL A 152 10.28 -5.52 -0.45
C VAL A 152 10.03 -7.00 -0.22
N LEU A 153 10.86 -7.87 -0.80
CA LEU A 153 10.74 -9.33 -0.68
C LEU A 153 11.09 -9.81 0.73
N ASP A 154 10.88 -11.10 0.97
CA ASP A 154 11.22 -11.78 2.22
C ASP A 154 10.58 -11.12 3.46
N GLY A 155 9.33 -10.71 3.33
CA GLY A 155 8.58 -10.04 4.41
C GLY A 155 9.19 -8.70 4.83
N GLY A 156 9.77 -7.95 3.87
CA GLY A 156 10.36 -6.64 4.14
C GLY A 156 11.84 -6.65 4.53
N ARG A 157 12.52 -7.80 4.43
CA ARG A 157 13.95 -7.95 4.78
C ARG A 157 14.86 -8.20 3.57
N GLY A 158 14.26 -8.53 2.42
CA GLY A 158 14.95 -8.84 1.18
C GLY A 158 15.18 -7.60 0.30
N PRO A 159 15.53 -7.84 -0.98
CA PRO A 159 15.66 -6.75 -1.94
C PRO A 159 14.32 -6.05 -2.17
N GLY A 160 14.37 -4.74 -2.34
CA GLY A 160 13.21 -3.91 -2.60
C GLY A 160 13.33 -3.08 -3.87
N ILE A 161 12.19 -2.69 -4.43
CA ILE A 161 12.12 -1.75 -5.55
C ILE A 161 10.98 -0.76 -5.36
N PHE A 162 11.12 0.42 -5.94
CA PHE A 162 10.00 1.30 -6.22
C PHE A 162 9.23 0.77 -7.44
N GLY A 163 7.95 0.52 -7.28
CA GLY A 163 7.12 -0.07 -8.35
C GLY A 163 6.51 -1.42 -7.95
N PRO A 164 5.84 -2.09 -8.93
CA PRO A 164 5.69 -1.69 -10.32
C PRO A 164 4.66 -0.56 -10.52
N VAL A 165 4.96 0.37 -11.41
CA VAL A 165 4.01 1.38 -11.88
C VAL A 165 3.40 0.87 -13.18
N ILE A 166 2.17 0.36 -13.12
CA ILE A 166 1.52 -0.37 -14.22
C ILE A 166 0.17 0.22 -14.64
N ASN A 167 -0.09 0.17 -15.92
CA ASN A 167 -1.37 0.51 -16.54
C ASN A 167 -1.38 0.01 -18.00
N PRO A 168 -2.34 -0.84 -18.45
CA PRO A 168 -3.41 -1.45 -17.65
C PRO A 168 -2.89 -2.46 -16.63
N VAL A 169 -3.75 -2.87 -15.68
CA VAL A 169 -3.44 -3.91 -14.71
C VAL A 169 -3.58 -5.28 -15.37
N PRO A 170 -2.50 -6.11 -15.43
CA PRO A 170 -2.60 -7.46 -15.96
C PRO A 170 -3.46 -8.36 -15.06
N ARG A 171 -4.10 -9.38 -15.64
CA ARG A 171 -5.03 -10.27 -14.95
C ARG A 171 -4.61 -11.73 -15.08
N GLY A 172 -5.07 -12.57 -14.16
CA GLY A 172 -4.87 -14.01 -14.20
C GLY A 172 -3.39 -14.40 -14.39
N GLU A 173 -3.12 -15.33 -15.30
CA GLU A 173 -1.76 -15.85 -15.55
C GLU A 173 -0.77 -14.76 -16.03
N GLU A 174 -1.23 -13.75 -16.75
CA GLU A 174 -0.39 -12.63 -17.16
C GLU A 174 0.12 -11.83 -15.96
N ALA A 175 -0.73 -11.67 -14.92
CA ALA A 175 -0.33 -11.05 -13.66
C ALA A 175 0.75 -11.89 -12.93
N GLY A 176 0.58 -13.22 -12.91
CA GLY A 176 1.57 -14.15 -12.35
C GLY A 176 2.90 -14.11 -13.09
N GLN A 177 2.88 -14.09 -14.43
CA GLN A 177 4.09 -14.01 -15.23
C GLN A 177 4.85 -12.69 -15.02
N LEU A 178 4.16 -11.58 -14.84
CA LEU A 178 4.80 -10.31 -14.50
C LEU A 178 5.46 -10.39 -13.12
N TRP A 179 4.79 -11.00 -12.13
CA TRP A 179 5.33 -11.23 -10.81
C TRP A 179 6.61 -12.06 -10.83
N ASP A 180 6.60 -13.21 -11.53
CA ASP A 180 7.76 -14.10 -11.62
C ASP A 180 9.00 -13.38 -12.16
N ARG A 181 8.81 -12.56 -13.21
CA ARG A 181 9.90 -11.78 -13.82
C ARG A 181 10.37 -10.65 -12.92
N LEU A 182 9.44 -9.98 -12.21
CA LEU A 182 9.77 -8.92 -11.30
C LEU A 182 10.59 -9.42 -10.11
N VAL A 183 10.17 -10.53 -9.48
CA VAL A 183 10.91 -11.17 -8.38
C VAL A 183 12.30 -11.59 -8.85
N TRP A 184 12.40 -12.18 -10.05
CA TRP A 184 13.69 -12.54 -10.63
C TRP A 184 14.60 -11.32 -10.78
N LEU A 185 14.08 -10.20 -11.30
CA LEU A 185 14.84 -8.94 -11.45
C LEU A 185 15.26 -8.39 -10.07
N MET A 186 14.35 -8.36 -9.12
CA MET A 186 14.63 -7.85 -7.77
C MET A 186 15.75 -8.62 -7.07
N ARG A 187 15.88 -9.91 -7.37
CA ARG A 187 16.94 -10.77 -6.80
C ARG A 187 18.27 -10.71 -7.54
N GLN A 188 18.39 -9.92 -8.65
CA GLN A 188 19.65 -9.77 -9.37
C GLN A 188 20.56 -8.77 -8.65
N PRO A 189 21.78 -9.17 -8.20
CA PRO A 189 22.74 -8.23 -7.64
C PRO A 189 23.17 -7.23 -8.72
N GLY A 190 23.16 -5.95 -8.39
CA GLY A 190 23.55 -4.89 -9.32
C GLY A 190 22.46 -4.42 -10.29
N PHE A 191 21.23 -4.91 -10.13
CA PHE A 191 20.07 -4.35 -10.83
C PHE A 191 19.39 -3.30 -9.94
N TYR A 192 19.34 -2.04 -10.39
CA TYR A 192 18.84 -0.94 -9.57
C TYR A 192 17.58 -0.27 -10.15
N GLU A 193 17.54 0.02 -11.44
CA GLU A 193 16.42 0.77 -12.01
C GLU A 193 16.16 0.44 -13.48
N ILE A 194 14.87 0.32 -13.85
CA ILE A 194 14.35 0.45 -15.20
C ILE A 194 13.21 1.46 -15.16
N LYS A 195 13.29 2.49 -16.02
CA LYS A 195 12.27 3.52 -16.11
C LYS A 195 11.90 3.81 -17.56
N ARG A 196 10.60 4.01 -17.80
CA ARG A 196 10.10 4.53 -19.08
C ARG A 196 9.14 5.69 -18.84
N THR A 197 8.89 6.51 -19.84
CA THR A 197 7.87 7.55 -19.79
C THR A 197 6.51 6.93 -19.50
N ARG A 198 5.79 7.47 -18.53
CA ARG A 198 4.44 7.05 -18.17
C ARG A 198 3.43 8.15 -18.49
N PRO A 199 2.23 7.80 -18.97
CA PRO A 199 1.16 8.76 -19.11
C PRO A 199 0.75 9.29 -17.74
N GLN A 200 0.28 10.53 -17.70
CA GLN A 200 -0.35 11.05 -16.48
C GLN A 200 -1.55 10.16 -16.10
N PRO A 201 -1.76 9.87 -14.81
CA PRO A 201 -2.96 9.17 -14.39
C PRO A 201 -4.16 10.02 -14.82
N ARG A 202 -5.04 9.45 -15.62
CA ARG A 202 -6.34 10.09 -15.86
C ARG A 202 -7.17 9.88 -14.60
N HIS A 203 -7.60 10.97 -14.04
CA HIS A 203 -8.53 11.02 -12.91
C HIS A 203 -9.88 10.47 -13.31
#